data_7637247bf7f91f928134ffe74430f8a3
#
_entry.id   7637247bf7f91f928134ffe74430f8a3
#
_cell.length_a   1.000
_cell.length_b   1.000
_cell.length_c   1.000
_cell.angle_alpha   90.00
_cell.angle_beta   90.00
_cell.angle_gamma   90.00
#
_symmetry.space_group_name_H-M   'P 1'
#
loop_
_entity.id
_entity.type
_entity.pdbx_description
1 polymer ?
#
loop_
_entity_poly.entity_id
_entity_poly.type
_entity_poly.pdbx_seq_one_letter_code
_entity_poly.pdbx_strand_id
1 'polypeptide(L)'
;KVIPKQVLSENEIKGLCIKSREIFLSQPNLLDLEAPIKICGDIHGQYSDLLRLFDCGGYPPESNYLFLGDYVDRGTQSIESICLLLAYKVKYPLNFFLLRGNHESAIINRIYGFYEECKKRYSIKLWKIFGDCFNCLPVAALIDDKILCMHGGLSPEISNFDQIRKLPRPAEVPEMG
;
A
#
# COMPACT_ATOMS: atom_id res chain seq x y z
N LYS A 1 16.31 9.99 -25.15
CA LYS A 1 16.72 8.57 -24.92
C LYS A 1 15.53 7.86 -24.29
N VAL A 2 14.92 6.94 -25.03
CA VAL A 2 13.89 6.05 -24.48
C VAL A 2 14.63 5.10 -23.55
N ILE A 3 14.43 5.26 -22.22
CA ILE A 3 14.90 4.28 -21.24
C ILE A 3 14.07 3.01 -21.50
N PRO A 4 14.72 1.85 -21.77
CA PRO A 4 13.97 0.62 -21.96
C PRO A 4 13.10 0.39 -20.71
N LYS A 5 11.83 0.14 -20.91
CA LYS A 5 10.90 -0.22 -19.83
C LYS A 5 11.40 -1.54 -19.22
N GLN A 6 12.19 -1.46 -18.16
CA GLN A 6 12.67 -2.65 -17.48
C GLN A 6 11.48 -3.26 -16.76
N VAL A 7 11.01 -4.38 -17.25
CA VAL A 7 9.92 -5.14 -16.63
C VAL A 7 10.53 -5.99 -15.53
N LEU A 8 10.03 -5.85 -14.29
CA LEU A 8 10.44 -6.68 -13.17
C LEU A 8 10.06 -8.14 -13.43
N SER A 9 10.95 -9.05 -13.12
CA SER A 9 10.65 -10.49 -13.11
C SER A 9 9.70 -10.84 -11.95
N GLU A 10 8.98 -11.95 -12.09
CA GLU A 10 8.09 -12.44 -11.01
C GLU A 10 8.85 -12.68 -9.70
N ASN A 11 10.10 -13.14 -9.78
CA ASN A 11 10.95 -13.37 -8.60
C ASN A 11 11.36 -12.06 -7.91
N GLU A 12 11.63 -10.99 -8.66
CA GLU A 12 11.93 -9.68 -8.09
C GLU A 12 10.71 -9.10 -7.38
N ILE A 13 9.53 -9.19 -7.99
CA ILE A 13 8.27 -8.74 -7.38
C ILE A 13 7.97 -9.54 -6.11
N LYS A 14 8.16 -10.87 -6.15
CA LYS A 14 8.03 -11.72 -4.96
C LYS A 14 8.97 -11.30 -3.84
N GLY A 15 10.25 -11.04 -4.16
CA GLY A 15 11.24 -10.56 -3.20
C GLY A 15 10.82 -9.24 -2.57
N LEU A 16 10.28 -8.32 -3.38
CA LEU A 16 9.76 -7.03 -2.93
C LEU A 16 8.58 -7.18 -1.96
N CYS A 17 7.61 -8.05 -2.28
CA CYS A 17 6.47 -8.33 -1.40
C CYS A 17 6.91 -8.92 -0.06
N ILE A 18 7.87 -9.88 -0.07
CA ILE A 18 8.39 -10.50 1.16
C ILE A 18 9.07 -9.45 2.05
N LYS A 19 9.93 -8.60 1.48
CA LYS A 19 10.63 -7.55 2.24
C LYS A 19 9.66 -6.49 2.78
N SER A 20 8.69 -6.07 1.99
CA SER A 20 7.66 -5.13 2.43
C SER A 20 6.83 -5.68 3.57
N ARG A 21 6.45 -6.96 3.51
CA ARG A 21 5.73 -7.67 4.57
C ARG A 21 6.49 -7.66 5.89
N GLU A 22 7.81 -7.97 5.86
CA GLU A 22 8.66 -7.92 7.05
C GLU A 22 8.65 -6.53 7.70
N ILE A 23 8.74 -5.47 6.87
CA ILE A 23 8.72 -4.08 7.34
C ILE A 23 7.35 -3.72 7.92
N PHE A 24 6.25 -4.05 7.24
CA PHE A 24 4.91 -3.76 7.75
C PHE A 24 4.67 -4.42 9.11
N LEU A 25 5.08 -5.68 9.28
CA LEU A 25 4.91 -6.39 10.55
C LEU A 25 5.84 -5.90 11.67
N SER A 26 6.96 -5.27 11.33
CA SER A 26 7.86 -4.64 12.31
C SER A 26 7.38 -3.28 12.81
N GLN A 27 6.45 -2.65 12.11
CA GLN A 27 5.84 -1.36 12.45
C GLN A 27 4.45 -1.56 13.08
N PRO A 28 3.95 -0.63 13.91
CA PRO A 28 2.64 -0.76 14.55
C PRO A 28 1.49 -0.67 13.52
N ASN A 29 0.31 -1.17 13.89
CA ASN A 29 -0.88 -1.11 13.05
C ASN A 29 -1.51 0.30 13.00
N LEU A 30 -1.38 1.07 14.07
CA LEU A 30 -1.55 2.51 14.09
C LEU A 30 -0.14 3.13 14.07
N LEU A 31 0.23 3.75 12.96
CA LEU A 31 1.51 4.42 12.80
C LEU A 31 1.51 5.75 13.56
N ASP A 32 2.56 6.02 14.33
CA ASP A 32 2.80 7.33 14.93
C ASP A 32 3.81 8.08 14.05
N LEU A 33 3.39 9.18 13.41
CA LEU A 33 4.14 9.92 12.41
C LEU A 33 4.28 11.39 12.78
N GLU A 34 5.29 12.04 12.22
CA GLU A 34 5.59 13.44 12.43
C GLU A 34 5.52 14.25 11.12
N ALA A 35 5.09 15.52 11.22
CA ALA A 35 5.20 16.46 10.12
C ALA A 35 6.65 16.93 9.93
N PRO A 36 7.06 17.37 8.71
CA PRO A 36 6.23 17.48 7.50
C PRO A 36 6.06 16.14 6.77
N ILE A 37 4.84 15.82 6.36
CA ILE A 37 4.50 14.62 5.60
C ILE A 37 3.40 14.93 4.57
N LYS A 38 3.52 14.36 3.37
CA LYS A 38 2.52 14.49 2.31
C LYS A 38 1.55 13.33 2.39
N ILE A 39 0.25 13.64 2.47
CA ILE A 39 -0.83 12.66 2.54
C ILE A 39 -1.43 12.51 1.15
N CYS A 40 -1.48 11.28 0.65
CA CYS A 40 -1.98 10.94 -0.69
C CYS A 40 -3.11 9.92 -0.58
N GLY A 41 -4.17 10.12 -1.36
CA GLY A 41 -5.29 9.20 -1.48
C GLY A 41 -5.05 8.11 -2.52
N ASP A 42 -6.14 7.69 -3.16
CA ASP A 42 -6.22 6.58 -4.11
C ASP A 42 -5.32 6.76 -5.33
N ILE A 43 -4.73 5.65 -5.77
CA ILE A 43 -3.87 5.59 -6.96
C ILE A 43 -4.51 4.75 -8.08
N HIS A 44 -5.11 3.63 -7.73
CA HIS A 44 -5.85 2.76 -8.64
C HIS A 44 -5.14 2.48 -9.97
N GLY A 45 -3.86 2.09 -9.91
CA GLY A 45 -3.10 1.72 -11.10
C GLY A 45 -2.83 2.85 -12.09
N GLN A 46 -3.02 4.10 -11.70
CA GLN A 46 -2.69 5.29 -12.51
C GLN A 46 -1.21 5.65 -12.36
N TYR A 47 -0.34 4.78 -12.89
CA TYR A 47 1.11 4.85 -12.70
C TYR A 47 1.72 6.17 -13.19
N SER A 48 1.26 6.69 -14.32
CA SER A 48 1.78 7.95 -14.88
C SER A 48 1.49 9.13 -13.94
N ASP A 49 0.30 9.15 -13.31
CA ASP A 49 -0.06 10.21 -12.36
C ASP A 49 0.69 10.07 -11.05
N LEU A 50 0.97 8.83 -10.61
CA LEU A 50 1.85 8.58 -9.47
C LEU A 50 3.27 9.14 -9.71
N LEU A 51 3.84 8.97 -10.90
CA LEU A 51 5.13 9.54 -11.25
C LEU A 51 5.08 11.08 -11.22
N ARG A 52 4.04 11.68 -11.79
CA ARG A 52 3.83 13.14 -11.77
C ARG A 52 3.64 13.67 -10.35
N LEU A 53 3.01 12.90 -9.46
CA LEU A 53 2.89 13.24 -8.05
C LEU A 53 4.27 13.38 -7.40
N PHE A 54 5.19 12.45 -7.65
CA PHE A 54 6.55 12.54 -7.14
C PHE A 54 7.36 13.68 -7.80
N ASP A 55 7.17 13.93 -9.11
CA ASP A 55 7.80 15.07 -9.79
C ASP A 55 7.37 16.41 -9.17
N CYS A 56 6.09 16.56 -8.79
CA CYS A 56 5.57 17.77 -8.16
C CYS A 56 5.85 17.83 -6.66
N GLY A 57 5.78 16.70 -5.98
CA GLY A 57 5.87 16.60 -4.52
C GLY A 57 7.28 16.42 -3.98
N GLY A 58 8.25 16.10 -4.83
CA GLY A 58 9.60 15.67 -4.46
C GLY A 58 9.66 14.16 -4.19
N TYR A 59 10.85 13.61 -4.36
CA TYR A 59 11.08 12.17 -4.22
C TYR A 59 11.48 11.80 -2.79
N PRO A 60 11.12 10.58 -2.30
CA PRO A 60 11.70 10.07 -1.07
C PRO A 60 13.23 9.90 -1.17
N PRO A 61 14.03 10.16 -0.12
CA PRO A 61 13.62 10.50 1.26
C PRO A 61 13.53 12.02 1.50
N GLU A 62 13.72 12.87 0.50
CA GLU A 62 13.67 14.34 0.63
C GLU A 62 12.26 14.82 1.00
N SER A 63 11.25 14.06 0.61
CA SER A 63 9.85 14.25 1.01
C SER A 63 9.33 12.98 1.68
N ASN A 64 8.64 13.14 2.81
CA ASN A 64 7.95 12.06 3.50
C ASN A 64 6.53 11.90 2.95
N TYR A 65 6.07 10.66 2.84
CA TYR A 65 4.76 10.33 2.27
C TYR A 65 3.97 9.36 3.14
N LEU A 66 2.68 9.63 3.26
CA LEU A 66 1.67 8.70 3.75
C LEU A 66 0.62 8.51 2.65
N PHE A 67 0.51 7.29 2.13
CA PHE A 67 -0.55 6.88 1.21
C PHE A 67 -1.65 6.16 1.99
N LEU A 68 -2.90 6.52 1.72
CA LEU A 68 -4.04 6.04 2.50
C LEU A 68 -4.60 4.69 2.04
N GLY A 69 -4.16 4.15 0.90
CA GLY A 69 -4.65 2.89 0.35
C GLY A 69 -5.13 3.02 -1.09
N ASP A 70 -5.76 1.95 -1.60
CA ASP A 70 -6.31 1.82 -2.94
C ASP A 70 -5.27 2.05 -4.06
N TYR A 71 -4.25 1.22 -4.04
CA TYR A 71 -3.14 1.26 -5.00
C TYR A 71 -3.45 0.55 -6.31
N VAL A 72 -4.30 -0.47 -6.23
CA VAL A 72 -4.61 -1.42 -7.31
C VAL A 72 -6.05 -1.27 -7.80
N ASP A 73 -6.38 -2.01 -8.86
CA ASP A 73 -7.68 -2.03 -9.53
C ASP A 73 -7.99 -0.79 -10.38
N ARG A 74 -9.00 -0.90 -11.23
CA ARG A 74 -9.58 0.13 -12.10
C ARG A 74 -8.63 0.61 -13.20
N GLY A 75 -7.43 1.08 -12.84
CA GLY A 75 -6.40 1.49 -13.81
C GLY A 75 -5.69 0.31 -14.45
N THR A 76 -4.85 0.59 -15.44
CA THR A 76 -4.21 -0.42 -16.29
C THR A 76 -2.78 -0.79 -15.89
N GLN A 77 -2.23 -0.14 -14.86
CA GLN A 77 -0.85 -0.31 -14.41
C GLN A 77 -0.77 -0.46 -12.87
N SER A 78 -1.62 -1.36 -12.34
CA SER A 78 -1.66 -1.63 -10.91
C SER A 78 -0.36 -2.26 -10.41
N ILE A 79 0.23 -3.18 -11.19
CA ILE A 79 1.48 -3.85 -10.83
C ILE A 79 2.63 -2.85 -10.75
N GLU A 80 2.78 -1.97 -11.73
CA GLU A 80 3.80 -0.92 -11.72
C GLU A 80 3.63 0.00 -10.51
N SER A 81 2.40 0.43 -10.25
CA SER A 81 2.07 1.35 -9.15
C SER A 81 2.42 0.75 -7.80
N ILE A 82 1.93 -0.45 -7.51
CA ILE A 82 2.19 -1.08 -6.21
C ILE A 82 3.67 -1.46 -6.06
N CYS A 83 4.34 -1.94 -7.11
CA CYS A 83 5.76 -2.26 -7.05
C CYS A 83 6.63 -1.03 -6.77
N LEU A 84 6.33 0.12 -7.35
CA LEU A 84 7.04 1.37 -7.05
C LEU A 84 6.85 1.79 -5.60
N LEU A 85 5.61 1.76 -5.09
CA LEU A 85 5.29 2.12 -3.71
C LEU A 85 5.98 1.18 -2.71
N LEU A 86 5.94 -0.14 -2.96
CA LEU A 86 6.65 -1.13 -2.13
C LEU A 86 8.18 -0.95 -2.19
N ALA A 87 8.74 -0.59 -3.36
CA ALA A 87 10.17 -0.32 -3.49
C ALA A 87 10.60 0.89 -2.65
N TYR A 88 9.82 1.97 -2.65
CA TYR A 88 10.07 3.10 -1.76
C TYR A 88 9.93 2.72 -0.29
N LYS A 89 8.92 1.92 0.07
CA LYS A 89 8.76 1.41 1.44
C LYS A 89 9.96 0.60 1.91
N VAL A 90 10.48 -0.28 1.07
CA VAL A 90 11.68 -1.08 1.39
C VAL A 90 12.92 -0.21 1.51
N LYS A 91 13.08 0.77 0.62
CA LYS A 91 14.26 1.62 0.58
C LYS A 91 14.27 2.68 1.69
N TYR A 92 13.11 3.22 2.04
CA TYR A 92 12.94 4.32 2.99
C TYR A 92 11.83 4.05 4.02
N PRO A 93 11.99 3.02 4.87
CA PRO A 93 10.91 2.52 5.73
C PRO A 93 10.42 3.53 6.77
N LEU A 94 11.23 4.54 7.09
CA LEU A 94 10.92 5.60 8.07
C LEU A 94 10.47 6.93 7.44
N ASN A 95 10.42 6.99 6.11
CA ASN A 95 10.01 8.19 5.37
C ASN A 95 8.82 7.94 4.43
N PHE A 96 8.47 6.67 4.23
CA PHE A 96 7.45 6.26 3.28
C PHE A 96 6.47 5.27 3.91
N PHE A 97 5.21 5.65 3.97
CA PHE A 97 4.18 4.91 4.70
C PHE A 97 2.99 4.58 3.81
N LEU A 98 2.50 3.34 3.93
CA LEU A 98 1.38 2.82 3.16
C LEU A 98 0.34 2.26 4.13
N LEU A 99 -0.90 2.75 4.05
CA LEU A 99 -2.05 2.18 4.74
C LEU A 99 -2.80 1.21 3.83
N ARG A 100 -3.67 0.41 4.41
CA ARG A 100 -4.53 -0.53 3.69
C ARG A 100 -5.82 0.14 3.27
N GLY A 101 -6.13 0.13 1.98
CA GLY A 101 -7.44 0.44 1.43
C GLY A 101 -8.31 -0.82 1.29
N ASN A 102 -9.57 -0.65 0.91
CA ASN A 102 -10.49 -1.77 0.67
C ASN A 102 -10.12 -2.58 -0.59
N HIS A 103 -9.44 -1.96 -1.56
CA HIS A 103 -8.93 -2.68 -2.73
C HIS A 103 -7.69 -3.55 -2.43
N GLU A 104 -7.03 -3.36 -1.31
CA GLU A 104 -5.97 -4.26 -0.83
C GLU A 104 -6.58 -5.49 -0.10
N SER A 105 -7.66 -6.05 -0.66
CA SER A 105 -8.31 -7.28 -0.22
C SER A 105 -8.64 -8.20 -1.40
N ALA A 106 -8.51 -9.52 -1.19
CA ALA A 106 -8.71 -10.51 -2.25
C ALA A 106 -10.15 -10.48 -2.82
N ILE A 107 -11.14 -10.22 -1.98
CA ILE A 107 -12.56 -10.15 -2.36
C ILE A 107 -12.78 -9.04 -3.39
N ILE A 108 -12.20 -7.87 -3.17
CA ILE A 108 -12.37 -6.70 -4.02
C ILE A 108 -11.47 -6.80 -5.25
N ASN A 109 -10.17 -7.00 -5.08
CA ASN A 109 -9.22 -6.93 -6.21
C ASN A 109 -9.27 -8.13 -7.15
N ARG A 110 -10.03 -9.17 -6.81
CA ARG A 110 -10.38 -10.25 -7.73
C ARG A 110 -11.38 -9.81 -8.80
N ILE A 111 -12.20 -8.79 -8.50
CA ILE A 111 -13.32 -8.36 -9.35
C ILE A 111 -12.94 -7.12 -10.17
N TYR A 112 -12.17 -6.20 -9.59
CA TYR A 112 -11.97 -4.86 -10.14
C TYR A 112 -10.71 -4.68 -11.00
N GLY A 113 -9.98 -5.78 -11.31
CA GLY A 113 -8.98 -5.77 -12.38
C GLY A 113 -7.60 -6.29 -11.99
N PHE A 114 -7.15 -6.16 -10.74
CA PHE A 114 -5.79 -6.54 -10.35
C PHE A 114 -5.50 -8.04 -10.49
N TYR A 115 -6.46 -8.90 -10.15
CA TYR A 115 -6.36 -10.35 -10.38
C TYR A 115 -6.10 -10.67 -11.85
N GLU A 116 -6.89 -10.10 -12.75
CA GLU A 116 -6.76 -10.35 -14.19
C GLU A 116 -5.44 -9.76 -14.74
N GLU A 117 -4.98 -8.61 -14.23
CA GLU A 117 -3.69 -8.03 -14.57
C GLU A 117 -2.54 -8.98 -14.18
N CYS A 118 -2.54 -9.49 -12.94
CA CYS A 118 -1.54 -10.45 -12.46
C CYS A 118 -1.56 -11.76 -13.28
N LYS A 119 -2.73 -12.33 -13.48
CA LYS A 119 -2.92 -13.59 -14.22
C LYS A 119 -2.45 -13.47 -15.67
N LYS A 120 -2.74 -12.36 -16.33
CA LYS A 120 -2.40 -12.12 -17.75
C LYS A 120 -0.91 -11.84 -17.93
N ARG A 121 -0.29 -11.09 -17.05
CA ARG A 121 1.09 -10.62 -17.22
C ARG A 121 2.12 -11.49 -16.51
N TYR A 122 1.73 -12.20 -15.46
CA TYR A 122 2.57 -13.05 -14.63
C TYR A 122 1.86 -14.37 -14.29
N SER A 123 1.35 -14.50 -13.05
CA SER A 123 0.69 -15.71 -12.59
C SER A 123 -0.35 -15.43 -11.48
N ILE A 124 -1.29 -16.37 -11.30
CA ILE A 124 -2.22 -16.36 -10.15
C ILE A 124 -1.44 -16.49 -8.83
N LYS A 125 -0.30 -17.18 -8.86
CA LYS A 125 0.57 -17.32 -7.67
C LYS A 125 1.09 -15.96 -7.23
N LEU A 126 1.48 -15.09 -8.16
CA LEU A 126 1.92 -13.74 -7.83
C LEU A 126 0.81 -12.91 -7.21
N TRP A 127 -0.44 -13.00 -7.72
CA TRP A 127 -1.58 -12.33 -7.10
C TRP A 127 -1.78 -12.75 -5.64
N LYS A 128 -1.65 -14.04 -5.32
CA LYS A 128 -1.70 -14.53 -3.93
C LYS A 128 -0.59 -13.95 -3.06
N ILE A 129 0.62 -13.84 -3.61
CA ILE A 129 1.77 -13.25 -2.91
C ILE A 129 1.52 -11.76 -2.58
N PHE A 130 0.91 -11.01 -3.51
CA PHE A 130 0.46 -9.64 -3.21
C PHE A 130 -0.60 -9.63 -2.10
N GLY A 131 -1.58 -10.55 -2.13
CA GLY A 131 -2.59 -10.69 -1.08
C GLY A 131 -1.97 -10.91 0.30
N ASP A 132 -0.99 -11.82 0.41
CA ASP A 132 -0.24 -12.06 1.65
C ASP A 132 0.50 -10.80 2.14
N CYS A 133 0.99 -9.98 1.23
CA CYS A 133 1.63 -8.70 1.55
C CYS A 133 0.58 -7.67 2.02
N PHE A 134 -0.53 -7.55 1.32
CA PHE A 134 -1.63 -6.62 1.65
C PHE A 134 -2.24 -6.91 3.02
N ASN A 135 -2.35 -8.18 3.39
CA ASN A 135 -2.83 -8.59 4.71
C ASN A 135 -1.95 -8.11 5.88
N CYS A 136 -0.75 -7.60 5.58
CA CYS A 136 0.18 -7.07 6.59
C CYS A 136 0.22 -5.54 6.65
N LEU A 137 -0.48 -4.83 5.73
CA LEU A 137 -0.53 -3.37 5.73
C LEU A 137 -1.16 -2.83 7.03
N PRO A 138 -0.63 -1.73 7.59
CA PRO A 138 -1.25 -1.03 8.70
C PRO A 138 -2.53 -0.34 8.24
N VAL A 139 -3.45 -0.06 9.15
CA VAL A 139 -4.79 0.46 8.82
C VAL A 139 -4.97 1.94 9.12
N ALA A 140 -4.14 2.52 9.98
CA ALA A 140 -4.27 3.92 10.38
C ALA A 140 -2.92 4.55 10.70
N ALA A 141 -2.89 5.88 10.73
CA ALA A 141 -1.75 6.68 11.18
C ALA A 141 -2.24 7.89 11.98
N LEU A 142 -1.46 8.28 12.98
CA LEU A 142 -1.66 9.48 13.77
C LEU A 142 -0.47 10.41 13.54
N ILE A 143 -0.72 11.63 13.05
CA ILE A 143 0.32 12.63 12.77
C ILE A 143 0.33 13.67 13.89
N ASP A 144 1.49 13.85 14.55
CA ASP A 144 1.71 14.81 15.65
C ASP A 144 0.65 14.71 16.75
N ASP A 145 0.11 13.52 17.04
CA ASP A 145 -0.98 13.30 17.99
C ASP A 145 -2.26 14.13 17.72
N LYS A 146 -2.43 14.63 16.49
CA LYS A 146 -3.51 15.56 16.14
C LYS A 146 -4.36 15.14 14.94
N ILE A 147 -3.76 14.48 13.96
CA ILE A 147 -4.44 14.14 12.71
C ILE A 147 -4.51 12.63 12.56
N LEU A 148 -5.70 12.05 12.76
CA LEU A 148 -5.93 10.64 12.51
C LEU A 148 -6.23 10.42 11.03
N CYS A 149 -5.42 9.56 10.39
CA CYS A 149 -5.52 9.20 8.98
C CYS A 149 -5.88 7.72 8.84
N MET A 150 -6.82 7.42 7.95
CA MET A 150 -7.19 6.08 7.54
C MET A 150 -7.87 6.12 6.17
N HIS A 151 -7.97 4.98 5.49
CA HIS A 151 -8.58 4.94 4.16
C HIS A 151 -10.10 5.12 4.21
N GLY A 152 -10.78 4.31 5.02
CA GLY A 152 -12.25 4.31 5.08
C GLY A 152 -12.79 5.37 6.01
N GLY A 153 -12.93 5.02 7.29
CA GLY A 153 -13.49 5.91 8.30
C GLY A 153 -13.58 5.24 9.66
N LEU A 154 -14.16 5.97 10.60
CA LEU A 154 -14.35 5.48 11.96
C LEU A 154 -15.47 4.44 12.01
N SER A 155 -15.26 3.40 12.81
CA SER A 155 -16.30 2.44 13.18
C SER A 155 -16.92 2.84 14.52
N PRO A 156 -18.25 2.69 14.71
CA PRO A 156 -18.90 2.91 16.00
C PRO A 156 -18.40 1.97 17.11
N GLU A 157 -17.75 0.86 16.75
CA GLU A 157 -17.18 -0.11 17.68
C GLU A 157 -15.79 0.28 18.17
N ILE A 158 -15.12 1.24 17.53
CA ILE A 158 -13.80 1.74 17.94
C ILE A 158 -13.97 2.95 18.86
N SER A 159 -13.67 2.77 20.14
CA SER A 159 -13.76 3.81 21.17
C SER A 159 -12.40 4.43 21.56
N ASN A 160 -11.29 3.77 21.20
CA ASN A 160 -9.93 4.26 21.52
C ASN A 160 -8.89 3.69 20.55
N PHE A 161 -7.72 4.33 20.52
CA PHE A 161 -6.62 3.96 19.61
C PHE A 161 -5.98 2.61 19.93
N ASP A 162 -6.05 2.15 21.17
CA ASP A 162 -5.48 0.84 21.53
C ASP A 162 -6.21 -0.31 20.86
N GLN A 163 -7.49 -0.17 20.54
CA GLN A 163 -8.22 -1.16 19.77
C GLN A 163 -7.65 -1.26 18.36
N ILE A 164 -7.28 -0.14 17.71
CA ILE A 164 -6.62 -0.14 16.39
C ILE A 164 -5.22 -0.77 16.50
N ARG A 165 -4.43 -0.39 17.52
CA ARG A 165 -3.08 -0.95 17.73
C ARG A 165 -3.08 -2.46 17.91
N LYS A 166 -4.12 -3.00 18.53
CA LYS A 166 -4.27 -4.45 18.86
C LYS A 166 -4.87 -5.29 17.73
N LEU A 167 -5.31 -4.69 16.63
CA LEU A 167 -5.80 -5.46 15.47
C LEU A 167 -4.69 -6.40 14.98
N PRO A 168 -4.98 -7.70 14.81
CA PRO A 168 -3.97 -8.66 14.40
C PRO A 168 -3.53 -8.43 12.95
N ARG A 169 -2.28 -8.73 12.65
CA ARG A 169 -1.73 -8.82 11.29
C ARG A 169 -0.79 -10.02 11.19
N PRO A 170 -0.79 -10.78 10.09
CA PRO A 170 -1.63 -10.58 8.89
C PRO A 170 -3.12 -10.81 9.17
N ALA A 171 -3.99 -10.06 8.49
CA ALA A 171 -5.43 -10.22 8.61
C ALA A 171 -6.11 -10.18 7.24
N GLU A 172 -6.98 -11.14 6.96
CA GLU A 172 -7.92 -11.06 5.84
C GLU A 172 -9.10 -10.17 6.23
N VAL A 173 -9.65 -9.46 5.25
CA VAL A 173 -10.88 -8.69 5.47
C VAL A 173 -12.05 -9.67 5.50
N PRO A 174 -12.85 -9.71 6.58
CA PRO A 174 -14.00 -10.61 6.64
C PRO A 174 -15.09 -10.21 5.63
N GLU A 175 -15.90 -11.17 5.20
CA GLU A 175 -17.03 -10.90 4.29
C GLU A 175 -18.14 -10.10 4.98
N MET A 176 -18.26 -10.24 6.29
CA MET A 176 -19.17 -9.46 7.14
C MET A 176 -18.38 -8.98 8.34
N GLY A 177 -18.45 -7.71 8.61
CA GLY A 177 -17.82 -7.00 9.73
C GLY A 177 -18.84 -6.58 10.75
#